data_1e67cf5324a2e0edae65da3390efa4fc
#
_entry.id   1e67cf5324a2e0edae65da3390efa4fc
#
_cell.length_a   1.000
_cell.length_b   1.000
_cell.length_c   1.000
_cell.angle_alpha   90.00
_cell.angle_beta   90.00
_cell.angle_gamma   90.00
#
_symmetry.space_group_name_H-M   'P 1'
#
loop_
_entity.id
_entity.type
_entity.pdbx_description
1 polymer ?
#
loop_
_entity_poly.entity_id
_entity_poly.type
_entity_poly.pdbx_seq_one_letter_code
_entity_poly.pdbx_strand_id
1 'polypeptide(L)'
;MNSPYKTMATYQEQRERDYQNKLVKRFVDELHYKYLGNWQYAKGETVNSLGKQNSPILDDEVRLYLKAQKKKDKTPKYTERQIEDVLFQLKSKARLGNAKMSGLMQCNTDLYDVLMSGIKSQPDPESNHEDVMFFDFDDYSNNNFAIAEEVSYIDPLLGKNKRPDIVVYVNGIALAVIELKRSLVNYEEGIKQHLSNERDFIPSFFTTIQFTIASNDGVEFRYGTIGTPLKFWCKWKRDTTKLGDILTEQESYSMFFNKDNFMFFFRYGVLNDGGIKKVLRPHQIYAIKAAAARMPKKESGVIWHSQGSGKSLTMVALASYIRRNYENPRVVVITDRKELDLQLAGTFIKGGNTLHRATSSSDLLDTLNKGEEWLICSLIHKFGANGSEDEAEKDESGTKVSLDEYLDELQAIIAQKYGNNFSVKGDNIFVFVDE
;
A
#
# COMPACT_ATOMS: atom_id res chain seq x y z
N MET A 1 18.51 -42.38 29.23
CA MET A 1 17.07 -42.39 28.90
C MET A 1 16.73 -41.07 28.27
N ASN A 2 16.47 -41.04 26.96
CA ASN A 2 16.03 -39.82 26.28
C ASN A 2 14.59 -39.56 26.66
N SER A 3 14.32 -38.41 27.29
CA SER A 3 12.99 -38.00 27.70
C SER A 3 12.06 -37.96 26.46
N PRO A 4 10.83 -38.53 26.53
CA PRO A 4 9.86 -38.50 25.44
C PRO A 4 9.50 -37.05 25.01
N TYR A 5 9.65 -36.07 25.89
CA TYR A 5 9.48 -34.67 25.59
C TYR A 5 10.55 -34.09 24.64
N LYS A 6 11.80 -34.60 24.71
CA LYS A 6 12.87 -34.18 23.82
C LYS A 6 12.67 -34.67 22.38
N THR A 7 12.09 -35.87 22.23
CA THR A 7 11.75 -36.48 20.93
C THR A 7 10.55 -35.80 20.28
N MET A 8 9.58 -35.36 21.07
CA MET A 8 8.41 -34.63 20.57
C MET A 8 8.75 -33.22 20.10
N ALA A 9 9.60 -32.48 20.82
CA ALA A 9 10.06 -31.15 20.43
C ALA A 9 10.83 -31.19 19.10
N THR A 10 11.77 -32.16 18.95
CA THR A 10 12.52 -32.36 17.71
C THR A 10 11.65 -32.74 16.51
N TYR A 11 10.61 -33.52 16.70
CA TYR A 11 9.66 -33.89 15.64
C TYR A 11 8.78 -32.68 15.22
N GLN A 12 8.47 -31.81 16.17
CA GLN A 12 7.68 -30.61 15.93
C GLN A 12 8.46 -29.54 15.17
N GLU A 13 9.74 -29.33 15.54
CA GLU A 13 10.66 -28.44 14.82
C GLU A 13 10.91 -28.93 13.40
N GLN A 14 11.03 -30.25 13.20
CA GLN A 14 11.19 -30.84 11.88
C GLN A 14 10.00 -30.55 10.95
N ARG A 15 8.76 -30.64 11.44
CA ARG A 15 7.57 -30.34 10.63
C ARG A 15 7.45 -28.88 10.22
N GLU A 16 7.80 -27.94 11.10
CA GLU A 16 7.81 -26.51 10.78
C GLU A 16 8.87 -26.23 9.71
N ARG A 17 10.02 -26.87 9.83
CA ARG A 17 11.09 -26.79 8.84
C ARG A 17 10.72 -27.40 7.49
N ASP A 18 10.01 -28.53 7.47
CA ASP A 18 9.52 -29.15 6.24
C ASP A 18 8.50 -28.23 5.53
N TYR A 19 7.64 -27.54 6.27
CA TYR A 19 6.73 -26.56 5.72
C TYR A 19 7.48 -25.35 5.15
N GLN A 20 8.44 -24.79 5.89
CA GLN A 20 9.29 -23.69 5.42
C GLN A 20 10.02 -24.07 4.13
N ASN A 21 10.62 -25.25 4.05
CA ASN A 21 11.30 -25.76 2.86
C ASN A 21 10.36 -25.85 1.65
N LYS A 22 9.11 -26.32 1.84
CA LYS A 22 8.09 -26.34 0.77
C LYS A 22 7.77 -24.94 0.27
N LEU A 23 7.63 -23.97 1.19
CA LEU A 23 7.33 -22.60 0.83
C LEU A 23 8.49 -21.92 0.12
N VAL A 24 9.73 -22.10 0.60
CA VAL A 24 10.95 -21.62 -0.07
C VAL A 24 11.01 -22.15 -1.50
N LYS A 25 10.79 -23.49 -1.67
CA LYS A 25 10.76 -24.11 -2.99
C LYS A 25 9.70 -23.48 -3.91
N ARG A 26 8.51 -23.18 -3.38
CA ARG A 26 7.46 -22.50 -4.14
C ARG A 26 7.87 -21.10 -4.59
N PHE A 27 8.48 -20.30 -3.71
CA PHE A 27 9.00 -18.98 -4.08
C PHE A 27 10.02 -19.05 -5.21
N VAL A 28 10.89 -20.06 -5.18
CA VAL A 28 11.96 -20.25 -6.19
C VAL A 28 11.41 -20.83 -7.50
N ASP A 29 10.72 -21.96 -7.43
CA ASP A 29 10.35 -22.74 -8.61
C ASP A 29 9.10 -22.19 -9.31
N GLU A 30 8.09 -21.72 -8.55
CA GLU A 30 6.81 -21.28 -9.11
C GLU A 30 6.74 -19.75 -9.28
N LEU A 31 7.24 -18.98 -8.30
CA LEU A 31 7.18 -17.52 -8.30
C LEU A 31 8.45 -16.85 -8.84
N HIS A 32 9.50 -17.63 -9.06
CA HIS A 32 10.78 -17.20 -9.63
C HIS A 32 11.44 -16.05 -8.82
N TYR A 33 11.43 -16.18 -7.48
CA TYR A 33 12.17 -15.32 -6.59
C TYR A 33 13.59 -15.84 -6.42
N LYS A 34 14.58 -14.96 -6.37
CA LYS A 34 15.97 -15.32 -6.06
C LYS A 34 16.04 -15.79 -4.60
N TYR A 35 16.62 -16.95 -4.36
CA TYR A 35 16.93 -17.41 -3.01
C TYR A 35 18.28 -16.85 -2.55
N LEU A 36 18.28 -16.08 -1.46
CA LEU A 36 19.48 -15.47 -0.90
C LEU A 36 20.18 -16.34 0.13
N GLY A 37 19.52 -17.40 0.61
CA GLY A 37 20.07 -18.35 1.55
C GLY A 37 19.40 -18.33 2.93
N ASN A 38 19.88 -19.20 3.79
CA ASN A 38 19.55 -19.23 5.20
C ASN A 38 20.50 -18.30 5.96
N TRP A 39 19.94 -17.30 6.62
CA TRP A 39 20.68 -16.21 7.25
C TRP A 39 20.67 -16.28 8.78
N GLN A 40 20.55 -17.50 9.30
CA GLN A 40 20.71 -17.72 10.73
C GLN A 40 22.16 -17.45 11.15
N TYR A 41 22.34 -16.68 12.21
CA TYR A 41 23.65 -16.49 12.82
C TYR A 41 24.09 -17.77 13.55
N ALA A 42 25.34 -18.15 13.38
CA ALA A 42 25.94 -19.20 14.20
C ALA A 42 25.98 -18.75 15.68
N LYS A 43 26.08 -19.71 16.58
CA LYS A 43 26.10 -19.43 18.01
C LYS A 43 27.28 -18.54 18.39
N GLY A 44 26.95 -17.34 18.90
CA GLY A 44 27.97 -16.35 19.30
C GLY A 44 28.41 -15.41 18.17
N GLU A 45 27.88 -15.58 16.95
CA GLU A 45 28.16 -14.70 15.82
C GLU A 45 27.06 -13.65 15.61
N THR A 46 27.41 -12.58 14.91
CA THR A 46 26.50 -11.48 14.54
C THR A 46 26.45 -11.27 13.02
N VAL A 47 26.96 -12.24 12.27
CA VAL A 47 26.98 -12.26 10.81
C VAL A 47 26.43 -13.58 10.28
N ASN A 48 25.87 -13.57 9.07
CA ASN A 48 25.37 -14.75 8.38
C ASN A 48 26.51 -15.53 7.72
N SER A 49 26.19 -16.62 7.05
CA SER A 49 27.15 -17.47 6.32
C SER A 49 27.95 -16.74 5.23
N LEU A 50 27.54 -15.54 4.83
CA LEU A 50 28.25 -14.68 3.87
C LEU A 50 29.16 -13.65 4.56
N GLY A 51 29.31 -13.72 5.89
CA GLY A 51 30.09 -12.77 6.67
C GLY A 51 29.46 -11.37 6.77
N LYS A 52 28.16 -11.24 6.51
CA LYS A 52 27.44 -9.97 6.52
C LYS A 52 26.42 -9.91 7.65
N GLN A 53 26.20 -8.70 8.18
CA GLN A 53 25.07 -8.44 9.07
C GLN A 53 23.77 -8.43 8.27
N ASN A 54 22.74 -9.08 8.79
CA ASN A 54 21.41 -9.03 8.21
C ASN A 54 20.79 -7.67 8.42
N SER A 55 20.06 -7.17 7.42
CA SER A 55 19.50 -5.84 7.40
C SER A 55 18.17 -5.82 6.64
N PRO A 56 17.23 -4.93 6.99
CA PRO A 56 16.06 -4.68 6.16
C PRO A 56 16.40 -3.98 4.83
N ILE A 57 17.61 -3.42 4.70
CA ILE A 57 18.12 -2.83 3.45
C ILE A 57 19.46 -3.50 3.14
N LEU A 58 19.54 -4.17 2.00
CA LEU A 58 20.72 -4.87 1.49
C LEU A 58 21.48 -3.96 0.53
N ASP A 59 22.46 -3.24 1.05
CA ASP A 59 23.22 -2.21 0.33
C ASP A 59 23.67 -2.70 -1.07
N ASP A 60 24.24 -3.88 -1.16
CA ASP A 60 24.79 -4.41 -2.41
C ASP A 60 23.68 -4.72 -3.44
N GLU A 61 22.54 -5.24 -3.00
CA GLU A 61 21.41 -5.53 -3.90
C GLU A 61 20.73 -4.23 -4.37
N VAL A 62 20.64 -3.20 -3.51
CA VAL A 62 20.15 -1.86 -3.92
C VAL A 62 21.09 -1.24 -4.94
N ARG A 63 22.41 -1.27 -4.70
CA ARG A 63 23.41 -0.79 -5.67
C ARG A 63 23.30 -1.54 -6.99
N LEU A 64 23.22 -2.85 -6.95
CA LEU A 64 23.10 -3.69 -8.14
C LEU A 64 21.88 -3.30 -8.97
N TYR A 65 20.73 -3.12 -8.33
CA TYR A 65 19.51 -2.69 -9.00
C TYR A 65 19.66 -1.31 -9.64
N LEU A 66 20.14 -0.31 -8.89
CA LEU A 66 20.28 1.07 -9.39
C LEU A 66 21.31 1.17 -10.53
N LYS A 67 22.44 0.45 -10.47
CA LYS A 67 23.44 0.36 -11.55
C LYS A 67 22.89 -0.31 -12.81
N ALA A 68 21.97 -1.24 -12.68
CA ALA A 68 21.35 -1.92 -13.81
C ALA A 68 20.39 -1.02 -14.59
N GLN A 69 19.89 0.06 -13.98
CA GLN A 69 18.93 0.98 -14.62
C GLN A 69 19.56 1.74 -15.79
N LYS A 70 18.86 1.78 -16.91
CA LYS A 70 19.33 2.43 -18.15
C LYS A 70 18.34 3.50 -18.62
N LYS A 71 18.86 4.56 -19.23
CA LYS A 71 18.09 5.50 -20.03
C LYS A 71 17.68 4.87 -21.37
N LYS A 72 16.82 5.54 -22.13
CA LYS A 72 16.38 5.08 -23.46
C LYS A 72 17.54 4.88 -24.44
N ASP A 73 18.61 5.65 -24.31
CA ASP A 73 19.84 5.55 -25.10
C ASP A 73 20.81 4.46 -24.60
N LYS A 74 20.38 3.63 -23.63
CA LYS A 74 21.15 2.55 -23.00
C LYS A 74 22.31 3.01 -22.11
N THR A 75 22.51 4.30 -21.89
CA THR A 75 23.46 4.80 -20.89
C THR A 75 22.96 4.53 -19.45
N PRO A 76 23.86 4.49 -18.45
CA PRO A 76 23.44 4.38 -17.04
C PRO A 76 22.45 5.49 -16.69
N LYS A 77 21.36 5.11 -16.00
CA LYS A 77 20.33 6.07 -15.57
C LYS A 77 20.84 6.93 -14.43
N TYR A 78 21.61 6.34 -13.52
CA TYR A 78 22.13 6.99 -12.33
C TYR A 78 23.66 6.92 -12.27
N THR A 79 24.30 7.95 -11.74
CA THR A 79 25.73 7.97 -11.47
C THR A 79 26.09 7.25 -10.17
N GLU A 80 27.33 6.83 -9.99
CA GLU A 80 27.81 6.25 -8.73
C GLU A 80 27.57 7.20 -7.55
N ARG A 81 27.78 8.50 -7.74
CA ARG A 81 27.52 9.52 -6.73
C ARG A 81 26.05 9.52 -6.28
N GLN A 82 25.11 9.52 -7.23
CA GLN A 82 23.69 9.45 -6.92
C GLN A 82 23.34 8.18 -6.15
N ILE A 83 23.89 7.03 -6.59
CA ILE A 83 23.62 5.73 -5.96
C ILE A 83 24.08 5.73 -4.49
N GLU A 84 25.30 6.20 -4.19
CA GLU A 84 25.80 6.24 -2.82
C GLU A 84 25.06 7.27 -1.96
N ASP A 85 24.73 8.43 -2.52
CA ASP A 85 23.97 9.47 -1.83
C ASP A 85 22.58 8.98 -1.46
N VAL A 86 21.83 8.40 -2.40
CA VAL A 86 20.46 7.93 -2.10
C VAL A 86 20.45 6.72 -1.17
N LEU A 87 21.46 5.85 -1.24
CA LEU A 87 21.59 4.73 -0.31
C LEU A 87 21.85 5.22 1.11
N PHE A 88 22.72 6.21 1.28
CA PHE A 88 22.96 6.86 2.56
C PHE A 88 21.68 7.52 3.11
N GLN A 89 20.97 8.28 2.27
CA GLN A 89 19.73 8.94 2.66
C GLN A 89 18.63 7.92 3.01
N LEU A 90 18.47 6.85 2.22
CA LEU A 90 17.50 5.78 2.47
C LEU A 90 17.74 5.14 3.85
N LYS A 91 18.99 4.78 4.15
CA LYS A 91 19.37 4.19 5.44
C LYS A 91 19.17 5.16 6.59
N SER A 92 19.47 6.45 6.38
CA SER A 92 19.23 7.49 7.39
C SER A 92 17.74 7.63 7.69
N LYS A 93 16.89 7.65 6.67
CA LYS A 93 15.43 7.71 6.82
C LYS A 93 14.83 6.44 7.43
N ALA A 94 15.42 5.28 7.17
CA ALA A 94 15.02 4.01 7.75
C ALA A 94 15.49 3.84 9.21
N ARG A 95 16.33 4.72 9.72
CA ARG A 95 16.86 4.65 11.08
C ARG A 95 15.79 5.09 12.09
N LEU A 96 15.40 4.16 12.95
CA LEU A 96 14.44 4.42 14.00
C LEU A 96 15.06 5.29 15.10
N GLY A 97 14.40 6.39 15.46
CA GLY A 97 14.88 7.29 16.51
C GLY A 97 14.60 6.80 17.94
N ASN A 98 13.53 6.01 18.09
CA ASN A 98 13.13 5.37 19.35
C ASN A 98 12.33 4.10 19.09
N ALA A 99 12.35 3.17 20.03
CA ALA A 99 11.68 1.87 19.90
C ALA A 99 10.19 1.88 20.25
N LYS A 100 9.54 3.05 20.37
CA LYS A 100 8.11 3.12 20.61
C LYS A 100 7.33 2.79 19.32
N MET A 101 6.18 2.16 19.48
CA MET A 101 5.33 1.80 18.33
C MET A 101 4.92 3.03 17.50
N SER A 102 4.66 4.19 18.14
CA SER A 102 4.38 5.44 17.42
C SER A 102 5.56 5.91 16.57
N GLY A 103 6.79 5.73 17.04
CA GLY A 103 8.00 6.03 16.28
C GLY A 103 8.19 5.10 15.09
N LEU A 104 7.94 3.80 15.28
CA LEU A 104 7.96 2.83 14.18
C LEU A 104 6.89 3.15 13.11
N MET A 105 5.65 3.44 13.52
CA MET A 105 4.56 3.78 12.60
C MET A 105 4.88 5.01 11.78
N GLN A 106 5.40 6.07 12.42
CA GLN A 106 5.79 7.30 11.71
C GLN A 106 6.95 7.03 10.74
N CYS A 107 8.04 6.42 11.21
CA CYS A 107 9.20 6.10 10.38
C CYS A 107 8.83 5.24 9.17
N ASN A 108 8.01 4.20 9.37
CA ASN A 108 7.56 3.34 8.28
C ASN A 108 6.64 4.06 7.30
N THR A 109 5.80 4.99 7.77
CA THR A 109 4.94 5.80 6.88
C THR A 109 5.78 6.76 6.04
N ASP A 110 6.69 7.50 6.67
CA ASP A 110 7.58 8.44 5.98
C ASP A 110 8.48 7.70 4.96
N LEU A 111 8.95 6.51 5.34
CA LEU A 111 9.75 5.69 4.45
C LEU A 111 8.93 5.13 3.28
N TYR A 112 7.67 4.74 3.50
CA TYR A 112 6.77 4.33 2.41
C TYR A 112 6.62 5.44 1.37
N ASP A 113 6.45 6.69 1.78
CA ASP A 113 6.37 7.83 0.86
C ASP A 113 7.66 8.00 0.05
N VAL A 114 8.81 7.82 0.69
CA VAL A 114 10.12 7.81 0.02
C VAL A 114 10.23 6.66 -0.99
N LEU A 115 9.77 5.46 -0.63
CA LEU A 115 9.79 4.30 -1.53
C LEU A 115 8.86 4.50 -2.74
N MET A 116 7.78 5.29 -2.58
CA MET A 116 6.85 5.60 -3.68
C MET A 116 7.31 6.73 -4.58
N SER A 117 8.05 7.72 -4.06
CA SER A 117 8.44 8.94 -4.77
C SER A 117 9.92 8.99 -5.16
N GLY A 118 10.75 8.09 -4.62
CA GLY A 118 12.20 8.16 -4.77
C GLY A 118 12.85 9.18 -3.85
N ILE A 119 14.16 9.36 -4.03
CA ILE A 119 14.98 10.36 -3.33
C ILE A 119 15.62 11.27 -4.36
N LYS A 120 15.55 12.57 -4.13
CA LYS A 120 16.20 13.58 -4.97
C LYS A 120 17.71 13.60 -4.74
N SER A 121 18.47 13.42 -5.80
CA SER A 121 19.93 13.48 -5.78
C SER A 121 20.47 14.13 -7.05
N GLN A 122 21.65 14.74 -6.95
CA GLN A 122 22.32 15.39 -8.08
C GLN A 122 23.31 14.44 -8.73
N PRO A 123 23.31 14.30 -10.08
CA PRO A 123 24.33 13.56 -10.80
C PRO A 123 25.75 14.09 -10.54
N ASP A 124 25.86 15.40 -10.49
CA ASP A 124 27.07 16.17 -10.19
C ASP A 124 26.69 17.50 -9.48
N PRO A 125 27.65 18.25 -8.91
CA PRO A 125 27.37 19.47 -8.14
C PRO A 125 26.69 20.61 -8.91
N GLU A 126 26.79 20.61 -10.25
CA GLU A 126 26.28 21.68 -11.13
C GLU A 126 24.92 21.30 -11.74
N SER A 127 24.53 20.03 -11.67
CA SER A 127 23.27 19.52 -12.24
C SER A 127 22.08 19.74 -11.31
N ASN A 128 20.89 19.74 -11.90
CA ASN A 128 19.64 19.72 -11.14
C ASN A 128 19.44 18.38 -10.41
N HIS A 129 18.65 18.41 -9.35
CA HIS A 129 18.25 17.20 -8.66
C HIS A 129 17.33 16.37 -9.55
N GLU A 130 17.58 15.07 -9.59
CA GLU A 130 16.74 14.07 -10.24
C GLU A 130 16.19 13.08 -9.20
N ASP A 131 14.99 12.55 -9.45
CA ASP A 131 14.41 11.53 -8.60
C ASP A 131 15.02 10.16 -8.89
N VAL A 132 15.67 9.56 -7.91
CA VAL A 132 16.20 8.20 -7.97
C VAL A 132 15.19 7.24 -7.37
N MET A 133 14.60 6.42 -8.24
CA MET A 133 13.55 5.48 -7.88
C MET A 133 14.11 4.13 -7.44
N PHE A 134 13.60 3.59 -6.33
CA PHE A 134 14.01 2.28 -5.81
C PHE A 134 13.23 1.12 -6.43
N PHE A 135 12.15 1.40 -7.15
CA PHE A 135 11.32 0.41 -7.84
C PHE A 135 10.94 0.90 -9.23
N ASP A 136 10.85 -0.04 -10.16
CA ASP A 136 10.20 0.20 -11.44
C ASP A 136 8.70 -0.09 -11.26
N PHE A 137 7.90 0.96 -11.34
CA PHE A 137 6.45 0.87 -11.25
C PHE A 137 5.75 0.90 -12.60
N ASP A 138 6.49 1.08 -13.68
CA ASP A 138 5.95 1.07 -15.05
C ASP A 138 6.01 -0.36 -15.63
N ASP A 139 7.10 -1.07 -15.33
CA ASP A 139 7.24 -2.50 -15.64
C ASP A 139 7.75 -3.24 -14.41
N TYR A 140 6.84 -3.94 -13.73
CA TYR A 140 7.17 -4.68 -12.52
C TYR A 140 8.20 -5.79 -12.72
N SER A 141 8.35 -6.30 -13.96
CA SER A 141 9.32 -7.35 -14.30
C SER A 141 10.78 -6.89 -14.17
N ASN A 142 11.03 -5.59 -14.21
CA ASN A 142 12.36 -5.00 -14.05
C ASN A 142 12.86 -5.00 -12.59
N ASN A 143 12.02 -5.39 -11.64
CA ASN A 143 12.41 -5.45 -10.23
C ASN A 143 13.01 -6.82 -9.87
N ASN A 144 13.99 -6.82 -8.99
CA ASN A 144 14.64 -8.02 -8.47
C ASN A 144 13.91 -8.50 -7.21
N PHE A 145 13.20 -9.62 -7.33
CA PHE A 145 12.49 -10.24 -6.22
C PHE A 145 13.35 -11.34 -5.59
N ALA A 146 13.46 -11.32 -4.27
CA ALA A 146 14.27 -12.27 -3.55
C ALA A 146 13.66 -12.65 -2.20
N ILE A 147 14.05 -13.82 -1.67
CA ILE A 147 13.73 -14.25 -0.33
C ILE A 147 14.99 -14.68 0.42
N ALA A 148 15.01 -14.45 1.73
CA ALA A 148 15.94 -15.05 2.67
C ALA A 148 15.17 -15.75 3.77
N GLU A 149 15.67 -16.88 4.25
CA GLU A 149 15.09 -17.60 5.37
C GLU A 149 15.90 -17.45 6.66
N GLU A 150 15.23 -17.62 7.81
CA GLU A 150 15.88 -17.61 9.14
C GLU A 150 16.74 -16.35 9.37
N VAL A 151 16.19 -15.19 9.07
CA VAL A 151 16.95 -13.93 9.09
C VAL A 151 17.18 -13.46 10.51
N SER A 152 18.30 -13.88 11.11
CA SER A 152 18.70 -13.43 12.45
C SER A 152 18.98 -11.93 12.44
N TYR A 153 18.34 -11.17 13.32
CA TYR A 153 18.52 -9.73 13.42
C TYR A 153 18.66 -9.30 14.87
N ILE A 154 19.67 -8.48 15.12
CA ILE A 154 19.90 -7.84 16.41
C ILE A 154 19.50 -6.37 16.28
N ASP A 155 18.49 -5.97 17.03
CA ASP A 155 18.00 -4.59 16.99
C ASP A 155 19.04 -3.64 17.57
N PRO A 156 19.47 -2.60 16.83
CA PRO A 156 20.51 -1.68 17.31
C PRO A 156 20.07 -0.78 18.47
N LEU A 157 18.76 -0.61 18.67
CA LEU A 157 18.23 0.22 19.79
C LEU A 157 18.00 -0.60 21.04
N LEU A 158 17.52 -1.85 20.89
CA LEU A 158 17.12 -2.68 22.02
C LEU A 158 18.19 -3.72 22.39
N GLY A 159 19.15 -3.98 21.52
CA GLY A 159 20.13 -5.07 21.71
C GLY A 159 19.51 -6.47 21.74
N LYS A 160 18.22 -6.56 21.41
CA LYS A 160 17.47 -7.82 21.39
C LYS A 160 17.56 -8.48 19.99
N ASN A 161 17.41 -9.76 19.97
CA ASN A 161 17.54 -10.55 18.76
C ASN A 161 16.25 -11.34 18.49
N LYS A 162 15.85 -11.41 17.24
CA LYS A 162 14.80 -12.27 16.70
C LYS A 162 15.20 -12.76 15.31
N ARG A 163 14.46 -13.75 14.85
CA ARG A 163 14.75 -14.43 13.61
C ARG A 163 13.43 -14.73 12.88
N PRO A 164 12.97 -13.77 12.03
CA PRO A 164 11.87 -14.02 11.10
C PRO A 164 12.11 -15.24 10.23
N ASP A 165 11.08 -16.05 10.00
CA ASP A 165 11.19 -17.31 9.26
C ASP A 165 11.52 -17.07 7.79
N ILE A 166 10.79 -16.15 7.11
CA ILE A 166 11.09 -15.74 5.73
C ILE A 166 10.92 -14.22 5.60
N VAL A 167 11.87 -13.59 4.93
CA VAL A 167 11.83 -12.17 4.57
C VAL A 167 11.84 -12.05 3.05
N VAL A 168 10.91 -11.23 2.52
CA VAL A 168 10.77 -10.94 1.10
C VAL A 168 11.39 -9.58 0.80
N TYR A 169 12.35 -9.58 -0.10
CA TYR A 169 13.05 -8.39 -0.58
C TYR A 169 12.67 -8.07 -2.02
N VAL A 170 12.52 -6.79 -2.32
CA VAL A 170 12.45 -6.29 -3.69
C VAL A 170 13.54 -5.24 -3.86
N ASN A 171 14.39 -5.42 -4.86
CA ASN A 171 15.57 -4.57 -5.12
C ASN A 171 16.47 -4.35 -3.88
N GLY A 172 16.54 -5.37 -3.00
CA GLY A 172 17.33 -5.31 -1.78
C GLY A 172 16.64 -4.63 -0.59
N ILE A 173 15.36 -4.23 -0.71
CA ILE A 173 14.58 -3.63 0.36
C ILE A 173 13.56 -4.66 0.87
N ALA A 174 13.57 -4.96 2.17
CA ALA A 174 12.63 -5.87 2.80
C ALA A 174 11.23 -5.24 2.82
N LEU A 175 10.26 -5.86 2.15
CA LEU A 175 8.88 -5.38 2.08
C LEU A 175 7.89 -6.27 2.82
N ALA A 176 8.21 -7.55 3.02
CA ALA A 176 7.33 -8.45 3.74
C ALA A 176 8.10 -9.41 4.67
N VAL A 177 7.46 -9.74 5.79
CA VAL A 177 7.93 -10.76 6.74
C VAL A 177 6.85 -11.82 6.89
N ILE A 178 7.26 -13.07 6.86
CA ILE A 178 6.37 -14.23 6.99
C ILE A 178 6.79 -15.02 8.24
N GLU A 179 5.82 -15.26 9.11
CA GLU A 179 5.93 -16.14 10.27
C GLU A 179 5.11 -17.40 10.02
N LEU A 180 5.75 -18.54 10.13
CA LEU A 180 5.20 -19.85 9.84
C LEU A 180 4.84 -20.59 11.13
N LYS A 181 3.73 -21.30 11.09
CA LYS A 181 3.33 -22.22 12.15
C LYS A 181 2.94 -23.56 11.54
N ARG A 182 3.17 -24.63 12.27
CA ARG A 182 2.69 -25.95 11.86
C ARG A 182 1.16 -26.03 11.87
N SER A 183 0.58 -26.95 11.14
CA SER A 183 -0.87 -27.10 10.94
C SER A 183 -1.70 -27.19 12.22
N LEU A 184 -1.14 -27.75 13.31
CA LEU A 184 -1.78 -27.89 14.61
C LEU A 184 -1.70 -26.65 15.51
N VAL A 185 -0.93 -25.63 15.11
CA VAL A 185 -0.79 -24.38 15.87
C VAL A 185 -1.67 -23.32 15.20
N ASN A 186 -2.42 -22.60 16.01
CA ASN A 186 -3.25 -21.50 15.50
C ASN A 186 -2.34 -20.44 14.84
N TYR A 187 -2.69 -20.00 13.63
CA TYR A 187 -2.00 -18.91 12.91
C TYR A 187 -1.93 -17.62 13.75
N GLU A 188 -2.84 -17.42 14.70
CA GLU A 188 -2.84 -16.28 15.62
C GLU A 188 -1.54 -16.17 16.44
N GLU A 189 -0.85 -17.29 16.70
CA GLU A 189 0.45 -17.28 17.37
C GLU A 189 1.51 -16.61 16.49
N GLY A 190 1.47 -16.81 15.17
CA GLY A 190 2.31 -16.07 14.21
C GLY A 190 2.01 -14.57 14.23
N ILE A 191 0.73 -14.19 14.29
CA ILE A 191 0.32 -12.78 14.41
C ILE A 191 0.84 -12.15 15.70
N LYS A 192 0.68 -12.85 16.84
CA LYS A 192 1.20 -12.37 18.13
C LYS A 192 2.73 -12.24 18.11
N GLN A 193 3.41 -13.13 17.40
CA GLN A 193 4.85 -13.07 17.22
C GLN A 193 5.24 -11.82 16.42
N HIS A 194 4.56 -11.49 15.31
CA HIS A 194 4.78 -10.23 14.59
C HIS A 194 4.60 -9.03 15.50
N LEU A 195 3.47 -8.90 16.18
CA LEU A 195 3.18 -7.78 17.08
C LEU A 195 4.22 -7.64 18.20
N SER A 196 4.72 -8.76 18.72
CA SER A 196 5.79 -8.77 19.72
C SER A 196 7.13 -8.35 19.11
N ASN A 197 7.47 -8.83 17.90
CA ASN A 197 8.70 -8.47 17.21
C ASN A 197 8.74 -6.97 16.89
N GLU A 198 7.63 -6.41 16.41
CA GLU A 198 7.48 -4.98 16.10
C GLU A 198 7.62 -4.08 17.34
N ARG A 199 7.09 -4.51 18.47
CA ARG A 199 7.02 -3.67 19.69
C ARG A 199 8.20 -3.88 20.61
N ASP A 200 8.59 -5.15 20.85
CA ASP A 200 9.38 -5.53 22.00
C ASP A 200 10.79 -6.05 21.65
N PHE A 201 11.02 -6.45 20.39
CA PHE A 201 12.26 -7.16 20.05
C PHE A 201 13.08 -6.50 18.93
N ILE A 202 12.52 -6.32 17.73
CA ILE A 202 13.27 -5.87 16.56
C ILE A 202 12.53 -4.78 15.76
N PRO A 203 12.02 -3.71 16.41
CA PRO A 203 11.28 -2.66 15.72
C PRO A 203 12.05 -2.02 14.57
N SER A 204 13.38 -1.90 14.67
CA SER A 204 14.20 -1.31 13.61
C SER A 204 14.20 -2.13 12.31
N PHE A 205 13.91 -3.43 12.38
CA PHE A 205 13.76 -4.26 11.18
C PHE A 205 12.46 -3.95 10.42
N PHE A 206 11.42 -3.53 11.13
CA PHE A 206 10.09 -3.30 10.57
C PHE A 206 9.91 -1.92 9.93
N THR A 207 10.94 -1.07 9.92
CA THR A 207 10.83 0.27 9.31
C THR A 207 10.54 0.24 7.81
N THR A 208 11.00 -0.78 7.08
CA THR A 208 10.74 -0.96 5.64
C THR A 208 9.54 -1.87 5.36
N ILE A 209 9.12 -2.69 6.32
CA ILE A 209 8.11 -3.75 6.13
C ILE A 209 6.73 -3.15 5.88
N GLN A 210 6.12 -3.55 4.77
CA GLN A 210 4.79 -3.11 4.36
C GLN A 210 3.74 -4.20 4.59
N PHE A 211 4.16 -5.46 4.55
CA PHE A 211 3.27 -6.60 4.76
C PHE A 211 3.83 -7.54 5.83
N THR A 212 2.96 -7.94 6.72
CA THR A 212 3.22 -9.00 7.70
C THR A 212 2.30 -10.16 7.40
N ILE A 213 2.86 -11.37 7.28
CA ILE A 213 2.12 -12.58 6.92
C ILE A 213 2.26 -13.62 8.04
N ALA A 214 1.15 -14.17 8.48
CA ALA A 214 1.10 -15.31 9.38
C ALA A 214 0.37 -16.46 8.71
N SER A 215 0.97 -17.64 8.75
CA SER A 215 0.46 -18.80 8.04
C SER A 215 0.72 -20.08 8.82
N ASN A 216 -0.12 -21.08 8.60
CA ASN A 216 0.12 -22.43 9.10
C ASN A 216 -0.11 -23.48 7.99
N ASP A 217 0.71 -24.53 8.01
CA ASP A 217 0.87 -25.55 6.98
C ASP A 217 -0.47 -26.08 6.44
N GLY A 218 -0.81 -25.71 5.21
CA GLY A 218 -1.98 -26.17 4.47
C GLY A 218 -3.34 -25.66 4.96
N VAL A 219 -3.41 -24.77 5.97
CA VAL A 219 -4.67 -24.38 6.61
C VAL A 219 -5.02 -22.92 6.36
N GLU A 220 -4.17 -21.99 6.78
CA GLU A 220 -4.48 -20.56 6.76
C GLU A 220 -3.33 -19.70 6.26
N PHE A 221 -3.70 -18.69 5.50
CA PHE A 221 -2.86 -17.56 5.09
C PHE A 221 -3.53 -16.27 5.55
N ARG A 222 -2.84 -15.48 6.36
CA ARG A 222 -3.31 -14.19 6.86
C ARG A 222 -2.28 -13.11 6.61
N TYR A 223 -2.73 -11.92 6.25
CA TYR A 223 -1.86 -10.78 6.03
C TYR A 223 -2.37 -9.53 6.75
N GLY A 224 -1.44 -8.68 7.09
CA GLY A 224 -1.65 -7.37 7.67
C GLY A 224 -0.48 -6.44 7.29
N THR A 225 -0.34 -5.40 8.06
CA THR A 225 0.83 -4.50 8.05
C THR A 225 1.27 -4.25 9.48
N ILE A 226 2.33 -3.48 9.67
CA ILE A 226 2.81 -3.15 11.02
C ILE A 226 1.69 -2.61 11.89
N GLY A 227 1.64 -3.04 13.14
CA GLY A 227 0.64 -2.61 14.12
C GLY A 227 -0.80 -3.07 13.86
N THR A 228 -1.06 -3.92 12.86
CA THR A 228 -2.41 -4.42 12.59
C THR A 228 -2.92 -5.29 13.74
N PRO A 229 -3.98 -4.88 14.48
CA PRO A 229 -4.55 -5.72 15.53
C PRO A 229 -5.07 -7.07 14.99
N LEU A 230 -4.97 -8.11 15.81
CA LEU A 230 -5.31 -9.49 15.45
C LEU A 230 -6.63 -9.62 14.65
N LYS A 231 -7.69 -8.96 15.09
CA LYS A 231 -9.03 -9.03 14.47
C LYS A 231 -9.12 -8.42 13.07
N PHE A 232 -8.12 -7.68 12.62
CA PHE A 232 -8.12 -7.01 11.33
C PHE A 232 -7.20 -7.66 10.29
N TRP A 233 -6.53 -8.78 10.66
CA TRP A 233 -5.76 -9.55 9.70
C TRP A 233 -6.65 -10.17 8.65
N CYS A 234 -6.30 -9.95 7.39
CA CYS A 234 -7.10 -10.31 6.23
C CYS A 234 -6.75 -11.69 5.70
N LYS A 235 -7.73 -12.38 5.14
CA LYS A 235 -7.55 -13.59 4.33
C LYS A 235 -7.55 -13.19 2.86
N TRP A 236 -6.62 -13.73 2.07
CA TRP A 236 -6.68 -13.52 0.63
C TRP A 236 -7.84 -14.31 0.01
N LYS A 237 -8.53 -13.73 -0.95
CA LYS A 237 -9.67 -14.34 -1.64
C LYS A 237 -9.55 -14.08 -3.14
N ARG A 238 -10.15 -14.95 -3.95
CA ARG A 238 -10.26 -14.72 -5.39
C ARG A 238 -11.27 -13.62 -5.69
N ASP A 239 -11.10 -13.01 -6.86
CA ASP A 239 -12.13 -12.18 -7.49
C ASP A 239 -13.17 -13.10 -8.14
N THR A 240 -14.14 -13.55 -7.35
CA THR A 240 -15.18 -14.44 -7.79
C THR A 240 -16.51 -14.06 -7.19
N THR A 241 -17.55 -14.11 -8.02
CA THR A 241 -18.95 -13.96 -7.59
C THR A 241 -19.55 -15.27 -7.06
N LYS A 242 -18.80 -16.40 -7.13
CA LYS A 242 -19.28 -17.69 -6.66
C LYS A 242 -19.08 -17.81 -5.15
N LEU A 243 -20.17 -17.99 -4.44
CA LEU A 243 -20.17 -18.33 -3.02
C LEU A 243 -19.44 -19.67 -2.84
N GLY A 244 -18.38 -19.72 -2.01
CA GLY A 244 -17.69 -20.95 -1.65
C GLY A 244 -16.31 -21.17 -2.24
N ASP A 245 -15.78 -20.23 -3.05
CA ASP A 245 -14.41 -20.31 -3.57
C ASP A 245 -13.42 -19.93 -2.47
N ILE A 246 -13.11 -20.88 -1.61
CA ILE A 246 -12.08 -20.73 -0.58
C ILE A 246 -10.74 -21.10 -1.20
N LEU A 247 -9.81 -20.13 -1.22
CA LEU A 247 -8.44 -20.40 -1.60
C LEU A 247 -7.77 -21.30 -0.57
N THR A 248 -7.01 -22.26 -1.05
CA THR A 248 -6.04 -22.95 -0.22
C THR A 248 -4.97 -21.96 0.25
N GLU A 249 -4.27 -22.31 1.30
CA GLU A 249 -3.12 -21.53 1.77
C GLU A 249 -2.10 -21.36 0.63
N GLN A 250 -1.84 -22.41 -0.11
CA GLN A 250 -0.90 -22.43 -1.24
C GLN A 250 -1.29 -21.48 -2.37
N GLU A 251 -2.55 -21.49 -2.79
CA GLU A 251 -3.07 -20.55 -3.80
C GLU A 251 -3.01 -19.12 -3.31
N SER A 252 -3.22 -18.89 -2.01
CA SER A 252 -3.11 -17.57 -1.38
C SER A 252 -1.69 -17.01 -1.51
N TYR A 253 -0.67 -17.82 -1.26
CA TYR A 253 0.73 -17.44 -1.49
C TYR A 253 1.02 -17.13 -2.96
N SER A 254 0.62 -18.03 -3.86
CA SER A 254 0.88 -17.85 -5.29
C SER A 254 0.20 -16.60 -5.84
N MET A 255 -1.00 -16.27 -5.38
CA MET A 255 -1.71 -15.06 -5.80
C MET A 255 -1.16 -13.79 -5.15
N PHE A 256 -0.88 -13.81 -3.86
CA PHE A 256 -0.39 -12.64 -3.13
C PHE A 256 1.01 -12.24 -3.58
N PHE A 257 1.91 -13.22 -3.74
CA PHE A 257 3.31 -13.00 -4.11
C PHE A 257 3.59 -13.16 -5.63
N ASN A 258 2.56 -13.34 -6.48
CA ASN A 258 2.74 -13.05 -7.89
C ASN A 258 3.31 -11.63 -8.04
N LYS A 259 4.38 -11.47 -8.81
CA LYS A 259 5.16 -10.22 -8.86
C LYS A 259 4.30 -8.99 -9.18
N ASP A 260 3.41 -9.11 -10.17
CA ASP A 260 2.51 -8.03 -10.58
C ASP A 260 1.49 -7.70 -9.48
N ASN A 261 0.90 -8.74 -8.86
CA ASN A 261 -0.03 -8.55 -7.76
C ASN A 261 0.65 -7.93 -6.55
N PHE A 262 1.84 -8.41 -6.18
CA PHE A 262 2.57 -7.93 -5.03
C PHE A 262 2.97 -6.46 -5.18
N MET A 263 3.53 -6.08 -6.36
CA MET A 263 3.90 -4.69 -6.63
C MET A 263 2.69 -3.78 -6.76
N PHE A 264 1.61 -4.24 -7.39
CA PHE A 264 0.36 -3.48 -7.45
C PHE A 264 -0.21 -3.26 -6.04
N PHE A 265 -0.20 -4.29 -5.19
CA PHE A 265 -0.66 -4.19 -3.82
C PHE A 265 0.24 -3.29 -2.98
N PHE A 266 1.55 -3.39 -3.13
CA PHE A 266 2.51 -2.51 -2.49
C PHE A 266 2.26 -1.04 -2.87
N ARG A 267 2.05 -0.76 -4.16
CA ARG A 267 1.88 0.61 -4.68
C ARG A 267 0.54 1.25 -4.31
N TYR A 268 -0.55 0.46 -4.30
CA TYR A 268 -1.92 1.00 -4.19
C TYR A 268 -2.73 0.45 -3.03
N GLY A 269 -2.28 -0.63 -2.41
CA GLY A 269 -3.01 -1.31 -1.36
C GLY A 269 -2.56 -1.02 0.06
N VAL A 270 -1.52 -0.22 0.24
CA VAL A 270 -1.03 0.23 1.55
C VAL A 270 -1.44 1.68 1.73
N LEU A 271 -2.15 1.99 2.81
CA LEU A 271 -2.70 3.31 3.08
C LEU A 271 -2.35 3.76 4.51
N ASN A 272 -2.23 5.08 4.69
CA ASN A 272 -2.20 5.70 6.01
C ASN A 272 -3.59 6.32 6.27
N ASP A 273 -4.20 5.98 7.40
CA ASP A 273 -5.48 6.53 7.84
C ASP A 273 -5.30 7.18 9.21
N GLY A 274 -4.90 8.46 9.20
CA GLY A 274 -4.69 9.25 10.42
C GLY A 274 -3.59 8.69 11.32
N GLY A 275 -2.46 8.26 10.76
CA GLY A 275 -1.34 7.68 11.49
C GLY A 275 -1.48 6.17 11.76
N ILE A 276 -2.59 5.55 11.34
CA ILE A 276 -2.78 4.11 11.40
C ILE A 276 -2.55 3.54 10.00
N LYS A 277 -1.56 2.69 9.86
CA LYS A 277 -1.30 2.00 8.60
C LYS A 277 -2.32 0.90 8.37
N LYS A 278 -2.84 0.82 7.16
CA LYS A 278 -3.84 -0.17 6.76
C LYS A 278 -3.46 -0.81 5.44
N VAL A 279 -3.83 -2.05 5.25
CA VAL A 279 -3.77 -2.75 3.97
C VAL A 279 -5.19 -3.02 3.47
N LEU A 280 -5.38 -2.87 2.17
CA LEU A 280 -6.67 -3.12 1.54
C LEU A 280 -7.03 -4.61 1.58
N ARG A 281 -8.33 -4.89 1.60
CA ARG A 281 -8.86 -6.24 1.46
C ARG A 281 -8.89 -6.66 -0.02
N PRO A 282 -8.90 -7.96 -0.34
CA PRO A 282 -8.85 -8.44 -1.71
C PRO A 282 -9.90 -7.82 -2.64
N HIS A 283 -11.17 -7.72 -2.21
CA HIS A 283 -12.24 -7.12 -3.00
C HIS A 283 -11.99 -5.65 -3.35
N GLN A 284 -11.32 -4.90 -2.47
CA GLN A 284 -10.94 -3.51 -2.74
C GLN A 284 -9.83 -3.42 -3.80
N ILE A 285 -8.83 -4.30 -3.73
CA ILE A 285 -7.76 -4.40 -4.74
C ILE A 285 -8.34 -4.76 -6.11
N TYR A 286 -9.25 -5.74 -6.16
CA TYR A 286 -9.90 -6.13 -7.41
C TYR A 286 -10.77 -5.02 -8.00
N ALA A 287 -11.48 -4.27 -7.15
CA ALA A 287 -12.24 -3.10 -7.59
C ALA A 287 -11.34 -2.04 -8.23
N ILE A 288 -10.18 -1.75 -7.63
CA ILE A 288 -9.22 -0.79 -8.20
C ILE A 288 -8.67 -1.32 -9.52
N LYS A 289 -8.30 -2.61 -9.62
CA LYS A 289 -7.85 -3.22 -10.88
C LYS A 289 -8.90 -3.17 -11.97
N ALA A 290 -10.16 -3.47 -11.63
CA ALA A 290 -11.27 -3.42 -12.59
C ALA A 290 -11.52 -1.99 -13.07
N ALA A 291 -11.50 -1.00 -12.18
CA ALA A 291 -11.61 0.41 -12.55
C ALA A 291 -10.43 0.85 -13.43
N ALA A 292 -9.19 0.51 -13.04
CA ALA A 292 -7.98 0.80 -13.80
C ALA A 292 -8.02 0.27 -15.25
N ALA A 293 -8.60 -0.91 -15.46
CA ALA A 293 -8.74 -1.50 -16.80
C ALA A 293 -9.79 -0.79 -17.69
N ARG A 294 -10.76 -0.06 -17.08
CA ARG A 294 -11.82 0.67 -17.78
C ARG A 294 -11.47 2.13 -18.10
N MET A 295 -10.69 2.76 -17.21
CA MET A 295 -10.34 4.18 -17.32
C MET A 295 -9.71 4.57 -18.66
N PRO A 296 -8.73 3.83 -19.26
CA PRO A 296 -8.15 4.18 -20.55
C PRO A 296 -9.18 4.16 -21.69
N LYS A 297 -10.26 3.38 -21.53
CA LYS A 297 -11.36 3.27 -22.50
C LYS A 297 -12.43 4.32 -22.27
N LYS A 298 -12.30 5.16 -21.22
CA LYS A 298 -13.32 6.11 -20.77
C LYS A 298 -14.67 5.46 -20.45
N GLU A 299 -14.64 4.22 -19.94
CA GLU A 299 -15.82 3.46 -19.55
C GLU A 299 -16.19 3.72 -18.09
N SER A 300 -17.43 4.07 -17.83
CA SER A 300 -18.00 4.14 -16.48
C SER A 300 -18.29 2.73 -15.94
N GLY A 301 -18.53 2.63 -14.63
CA GLY A 301 -18.85 1.37 -13.99
C GLY A 301 -19.41 1.53 -12.58
N VAL A 302 -19.89 0.44 -12.01
CA VAL A 302 -20.41 0.37 -10.65
C VAL A 302 -19.52 -0.57 -9.86
N ILE A 303 -19.04 -0.11 -8.70
CA ILE A 303 -18.35 -0.93 -7.71
C ILE A 303 -19.36 -1.26 -6.62
N TRP A 304 -19.87 -2.49 -6.65
CA TRP A 304 -20.85 -2.95 -5.67
C TRP A 304 -20.16 -3.60 -4.47
N HIS A 305 -20.08 -2.86 -3.39
CA HIS A 305 -19.57 -3.34 -2.12
C HIS A 305 -20.64 -3.29 -1.04
N SER A 306 -20.72 -4.31 -0.17
CA SER A 306 -21.64 -4.32 0.96
C SER A 306 -21.31 -3.21 1.98
N GLN A 307 -22.28 -2.83 2.77
CA GLN A 307 -22.08 -1.89 3.88
C GLN A 307 -20.98 -2.39 4.83
N GLY A 308 -20.12 -1.50 5.31
CA GLY A 308 -18.99 -1.86 6.20
C GLY A 308 -17.81 -2.57 5.52
N SER A 309 -17.81 -2.75 4.19
CA SER A 309 -16.71 -3.37 3.44
C SER A 309 -15.50 -2.45 3.23
N GLY A 310 -15.61 -1.15 3.55
CA GLY A 310 -14.56 -0.15 3.39
C GLY A 310 -14.63 0.62 2.07
N LYS A 311 -15.83 0.92 1.55
CA LYS A 311 -16.03 1.71 0.32
C LYS A 311 -15.21 3.00 0.29
N SER A 312 -15.22 3.78 1.37
CA SER A 312 -14.46 5.04 1.48
C SER A 312 -12.96 4.83 1.30
N LEU A 313 -12.37 3.77 1.89
CA LEU A 313 -10.95 3.43 1.67
C LEU A 313 -10.67 2.98 0.23
N THR A 314 -11.63 2.31 -0.41
CA THR A 314 -11.52 1.96 -1.83
C THR A 314 -11.47 3.23 -2.70
N MET A 315 -12.32 4.23 -2.41
CA MET A 315 -12.30 5.52 -3.12
C MET A 315 -10.99 6.27 -2.92
N VAL A 316 -10.46 6.33 -1.69
CA VAL A 316 -9.15 6.95 -1.42
C VAL A 316 -8.03 6.26 -2.20
N ALA A 317 -8.01 4.93 -2.20
CA ALA A 317 -7.01 4.16 -2.93
C ALA A 317 -7.15 4.33 -4.46
N LEU A 318 -8.38 4.37 -4.97
CA LEU A 318 -8.66 4.62 -6.39
C LEU A 318 -8.27 6.05 -6.81
N ALA A 319 -8.54 7.05 -5.99
CA ALA A 319 -8.09 8.41 -6.23
C ALA A 319 -6.56 8.51 -6.23
N SER A 320 -5.89 7.80 -5.31
CA SER A 320 -4.43 7.69 -5.28
C SER A 320 -3.88 6.98 -6.53
N TYR A 321 -4.59 5.93 -7.02
CA TYR A 321 -4.26 5.30 -8.31
C TYR A 321 -4.34 6.31 -9.45
N ILE A 322 -5.44 7.06 -9.56
CA ILE A 322 -5.67 8.06 -10.60
C ILE A 322 -4.56 9.12 -10.56
N ARG A 323 -4.27 9.68 -9.38
CA ARG A 323 -3.25 10.71 -9.20
C ARG A 323 -1.85 10.29 -9.67
N ARG A 324 -1.53 9.00 -9.53
CA ARG A 324 -0.21 8.46 -9.89
C ARG A 324 -0.08 8.02 -11.36
N ASN A 325 -1.20 7.82 -12.05
CA ASN A 325 -1.19 7.23 -13.39
C ASN A 325 -1.72 8.16 -14.49
N TYR A 326 -2.27 9.31 -14.12
CA TYR A 326 -2.81 10.29 -15.07
C TYR A 326 -2.14 11.63 -14.86
N GLU A 327 -1.90 12.33 -15.95
CA GLU A 327 -1.35 13.69 -15.93
C GLU A 327 -2.47 14.68 -15.59
N ASN A 328 -2.20 15.58 -14.63
CA ASN A 328 -3.14 16.61 -14.15
C ASN A 328 -4.56 16.07 -13.89
N PRO A 329 -4.73 14.94 -13.18
CA PRO A 329 -6.04 14.36 -12.98
C PRO A 329 -6.86 15.18 -12.00
N ARG A 330 -8.19 15.16 -12.20
CA ARG A 330 -9.14 15.74 -11.26
C ARG A 330 -10.16 14.68 -10.85
N VAL A 331 -10.37 14.55 -9.54
CA VAL A 331 -11.32 13.61 -8.97
C VAL A 331 -12.41 14.42 -8.26
N VAL A 332 -13.65 14.23 -8.68
CA VAL A 332 -14.84 14.83 -8.06
C VAL A 332 -15.60 13.72 -7.34
N VAL A 333 -15.77 13.87 -6.05
CA VAL A 333 -16.54 12.93 -5.21
C VAL A 333 -17.87 13.57 -4.87
N ILE A 334 -18.94 12.90 -5.26
CA ILE A 334 -20.32 13.35 -5.06
C ILE A 334 -21.01 12.42 -4.08
N THR A 335 -21.63 13.00 -3.04
CA THR A 335 -22.39 12.26 -2.03
C THR A 335 -23.78 12.85 -1.88
N ASP A 336 -24.76 12.06 -1.41
CA ASP A 336 -26.12 12.50 -1.17
C ASP A 336 -26.33 13.09 0.23
N ARG A 337 -25.50 12.70 1.22
CA ARG A 337 -25.69 13.05 2.63
C ARG A 337 -24.51 13.80 3.22
N LYS A 338 -24.82 14.80 4.02
CA LYS A 338 -23.82 15.65 4.71
C LYS A 338 -22.89 14.83 5.62
N GLU A 339 -23.42 13.83 6.31
CA GLU A 339 -22.63 12.95 7.18
C GLU A 339 -21.64 12.08 6.37
N LEU A 340 -22.06 11.58 5.19
CA LEU A 340 -21.21 10.81 4.28
C LEU A 340 -20.11 11.68 3.68
N ASP A 341 -20.44 12.89 3.26
CA ASP A 341 -19.48 13.89 2.75
C ASP A 341 -18.39 14.20 3.80
N LEU A 342 -18.80 14.46 5.05
CA LEU A 342 -17.86 14.70 6.16
C LEU A 342 -16.97 13.48 6.45
N GLN A 343 -17.56 12.30 6.45
CA GLN A 343 -16.82 11.05 6.68
C GLN A 343 -15.84 10.76 5.56
N LEU A 344 -16.23 10.93 4.30
CA LEU A 344 -15.37 10.76 3.13
C LEU A 344 -14.25 11.79 3.13
N ALA A 345 -14.56 13.08 3.28
CA ALA A 345 -13.57 14.14 3.38
C ALA A 345 -12.55 13.84 4.49
N GLY A 346 -13.02 13.44 5.67
CA GLY A 346 -12.17 13.02 6.77
C GLY A 346 -11.26 11.83 6.42
N THR A 347 -11.76 10.88 5.65
CA THR A 347 -10.97 9.70 5.21
C THR A 347 -9.90 10.10 4.19
N PHE A 348 -10.23 10.99 3.25
CA PHE A 348 -9.26 11.51 2.28
C PHE A 348 -8.15 12.34 2.96
N ILE A 349 -8.51 13.22 3.89
CA ILE A 349 -7.55 14.04 4.64
C ILE A 349 -6.64 13.16 5.50
N LYS A 350 -7.18 12.17 6.21
CA LYS A 350 -6.41 11.20 6.98
C LYS A 350 -5.47 10.37 6.11
N GLY A 351 -5.85 10.12 4.86
CA GLY A 351 -5.01 9.49 3.84
C GLY A 351 -3.95 10.40 3.24
N GLY A 352 -3.74 11.61 3.80
CA GLY A 352 -2.70 12.55 3.36
C GLY A 352 -3.06 13.36 2.10
N ASN A 353 -4.34 13.43 1.73
CA ASN A 353 -4.77 14.18 0.55
C ASN A 353 -5.24 15.59 0.91
N THR A 354 -4.85 16.59 0.13
CA THR A 354 -5.48 17.91 0.13
C THR A 354 -6.81 17.81 -0.61
N LEU A 355 -7.87 18.30 -0.01
CA LEU A 355 -9.23 18.19 -0.51
C LEU A 355 -9.91 19.56 -0.49
N HIS A 356 -10.49 19.97 -1.62
CA HIS A 356 -11.44 21.09 -1.66
C HIS A 356 -12.87 20.57 -1.42
N ARG A 357 -13.55 21.15 -0.47
CA ARG A 357 -14.93 20.82 -0.17
C ARG A 357 -15.82 21.94 -0.66
N ALA A 358 -16.55 21.71 -1.75
CA ALA A 358 -17.41 22.70 -2.35
C ALA A 358 -18.52 23.10 -1.37
N THR A 359 -18.66 24.42 -1.14
CA THR A 359 -19.64 24.98 -0.20
C THR A 359 -20.97 25.33 -0.89
N SER A 360 -20.95 25.53 -2.20
CA SER A 360 -22.14 25.87 -3.03
C SER A 360 -21.96 25.40 -4.46
N SER A 361 -23.03 25.41 -5.27
CA SER A 361 -22.96 25.13 -6.71
C SER A 361 -22.01 26.10 -7.42
N SER A 362 -22.05 27.39 -7.04
CA SER A 362 -21.13 28.40 -7.58
C SER A 362 -19.67 28.10 -7.24
N ASP A 363 -19.37 27.72 -6.01
CA ASP A 363 -18.02 27.35 -5.58
C ASP A 363 -17.50 26.13 -6.35
N LEU A 364 -18.35 25.10 -6.54
CA LEU A 364 -18.00 23.94 -7.36
C LEU A 364 -17.67 24.34 -8.81
N LEU A 365 -18.51 25.14 -9.44
CA LEU A 365 -18.31 25.61 -10.80
C LEU A 365 -17.05 26.49 -10.92
N ASP A 366 -16.79 27.37 -9.96
CA ASP A 366 -15.56 28.17 -9.89
C ASP A 366 -14.33 27.28 -9.79
N THR A 367 -14.38 26.28 -8.89
CA THR A 367 -13.28 25.34 -8.68
C THR A 367 -13.02 24.51 -9.93
N LEU A 368 -14.08 24.05 -10.62
CA LEU A 368 -13.96 23.30 -11.87
C LEU A 368 -13.36 24.17 -12.98
N ASN A 369 -13.76 25.45 -13.06
CA ASN A 369 -13.27 26.39 -14.08
C ASN A 369 -11.82 26.85 -13.83
N LYS A 370 -11.39 27.03 -12.57
CA LYS A 370 -9.99 27.40 -12.23
C LYS A 370 -8.99 26.27 -12.48
N GLY A 371 -9.35 25.05 -12.17
CA GLY A 371 -8.50 23.87 -12.42
C GLY A 371 -7.35 23.67 -11.43
N GLU A 372 -7.36 24.36 -10.28
CA GLU A 372 -6.27 24.31 -9.29
C GLU A 372 -6.36 23.06 -8.40
N GLU A 373 -7.58 22.65 -8.04
CA GLU A 373 -7.82 21.56 -7.10
C GLU A 373 -7.95 20.22 -7.83
N TRP A 374 -7.15 19.23 -7.40
CA TRP A 374 -7.18 17.90 -8.00
C TRP A 374 -8.25 16.97 -7.41
N LEU A 375 -8.65 17.22 -6.15
CA LEU A 375 -9.65 16.42 -5.42
C LEU A 375 -10.71 17.33 -4.83
N ILE A 376 -11.95 17.13 -5.25
CA ILE A 376 -13.10 17.95 -4.89
C ILE A 376 -14.18 17.05 -4.30
N CYS A 377 -14.74 17.40 -3.15
CA CYS A 377 -15.96 16.78 -2.61
C CYS A 377 -17.13 17.75 -2.72
N SER A 378 -18.31 17.24 -3.08
CA SER A 378 -19.55 18.01 -3.14
C SER A 378 -20.76 17.15 -2.78
N LEU A 379 -21.74 17.79 -2.15
CA LEU A 379 -23.06 17.19 -1.92
C LEU A 379 -23.91 17.34 -3.17
N ILE A 380 -24.70 16.30 -3.49
CA ILE A 380 -25.62 16.35 -4.65
C ILE A 380 -26.62 17.49 -4.55
N HIS A 381 -27.10 17.81 -3.36
CA HIS A 381 -28.04 18.92 -3.11
C HIS A 381 -27.45 20.31 -3.39
N LYS A 382 -26.12 20.42 -3.45
CA LYS A 382 -25.43 21.67 -3.84
C LYS A 382 -25.40 21.90 -5.35
N PHE A 383 -25.92 20.94 -6.10
CA PHE A 383 -26.13 21.08 -7.54
C PHE A 383 -27.51 21.63 -7.90
N GLY A 384 -28.48 21.74 -6.97
CA GLY A 384 -29.80 22.31 -7.18
C GLY A 384 -30.01 23.62 -6.41
N ALA A 385 -30.80 24.52 -6.97
CA ALA A 385 -31.26 25.85 -6.56
C ALA A 385 -30.70 26.46 -5.26
N ASN A 386 -30.13 27.66 -5.34
CA ASN A 386 -29.97 28.67 -4.27
C ASN A 386 -29.67 28.20 -2.84
N GLY A 387 -28.80 27.19 -2.67
CA GLY A 387 -28.47 26.63 -1.36
C GLY A 387 -27.52 27.51 -0.57
N SER A 388 -28.01 28.38 0.29
CA SER A 388 -27.32 28.80 1.50
C SER A 388 -27.39 27.67 2.52
N GLU A 389 -26.34 27.47 3.32
CA GLU A 389 -26.23 26.38 4.32
C GLU A 389 -27.41 26.32 5.31
N ASP A 390 -28.17 27.44 5.47
CA ASP A 390 -29.31 27.59 6.39
C ASP A 390 -30.63 27.02 5.85
N GLU A 391 -30.77 26.74 4.54
CA GLU A 391 -32.02 26.26 3.94
C GLU A 391 -32.07 24.72 3.83
N ALA A 392 -30.93 24.02 3.89
CA ALA A 392 -30.91 22.57 3.85
C ALA A 392 -31.48 21.89 5.11
N GLU A 393 -31.72 22.63 6.20
CA GLU A 393 -32.35 22.10 7.42
C GLU A 393 -33.91 22.12 7.40
N LYS A 394 -34.53 22.71 6.36
CA LYS A 394 -35.99 22.92 6.34
C LYS A 394 -36.77 22.09 5.35
N ASP A 395 -36.14 21.34 4.45
CA ASP A 395 -36.89 20.60 3.43
C ASP A 395 -36.81 19.06 3.59
N GLU A 396 -37.47 18.56 4.64
CA GLU A 396 -37.99 17.18 4.64
C GLU A 396 -39.25 17.02 3.76
N SER A 397 -39.75 18.08 3.13
CA SER A 397 -40.84 18.02 2.17
C SER A 397 -40.30 17.79 0.76
N GLY A 398 -40.12 16.51 0.42
CA GLY A 398 -39.65 15.97 -0.83
C GLY A 398 -40.22 16.53 -2.14
N THR A 399 -39.90 17.71 -2.53
CA THR A 399 -40.04 18.17 -3.91
C THR A 399 -38.83 17.69 -4.69
N LYS A 400 -38.99 16.55 -5.39
CA LYS A 400 -37.98 16.06 -6.33
C LYS A 400 -37.89 17.04 -7.49
N VAL A 401 -36.87 17.89 -7.51
CA VAL A 401 -36.47 18.63 -8.70
C VAL A 401 -36.14 17.60 -9.78
N SER A 402 -36.69 17.72 -10.96
CA SER A 402 -36.39 16.82 -12.07
C SER A 402 -34.95 17.06 -12.54
N LEU A 403 -34.33 16.03 -13.12
CA LEU A 403 -32.97 16.15 -13.66
C LEU A 403 -32.90 17.30 -14.71
N ASP A 404 -33.95 17.48 -15.48
CA ASP A 404 -34.02 18.50 -16.53
C ASP A 404 -34.08 19.93 -15.92
N GLU A 405 -34.91 20.16 -14.91
CA GLU A 405 -34.96 21.43 -14.17
C GLU A 405 -33.60 21.76 -13.53
N TYR A 406 -32.92 20.77 -13.01
CA TYR A 406 -31.59 20.89 -12.45
C TYR A 406 -30.54 21.27 -13.51
N LEU A 407 -30.55 20.63 -14.68
CA LEU A 407 -29.63 20.93 -15.78
C LEU A 407 -29.87 22.36 -16.33
N ASP A 408 -31.12 22.78 -16.44
CA ASP A 408 -31.49 24.12 -16.88
C ASP A 408 -30.97 25.18 -15.90
N GLU A 409 -31.05 24.93 -14.60
CA GLU A 409 -30.55 25.82 -13.57
C GLU A 409 -29.03 25.94 -13.58
N LEU A 410 -28.29 24.81 -13.70
CA LEU A 410 -26.85 24.83 -13.88
C LEU A 410 -26.44 25.59 -15.13
N GLN A 411 -27.16 25.42 -16.24
CA GLN A 411 -26.91 26.16 -17.48
C GLN A 411 -27.14 27.66 -17.30
N ALA A 412 -28.20 28.05 -16.57
CA ALA A 412 -28.48 29.45 -16.25
C ALA A 412 -27.35 30.07 -15.41
N ILE A 413 -26.87 29.39 -14.38
CA ILE A 413 -25.73 29.85 -13.55
C ILE A 413 -24.47 30.00 -14.41
N ILE A 414 -24.17 29.03 -15.26
CA ILE A 414 -23.02 29.07 -16.16
C ILE A 414 -23.13 30.25 -17.12
N ALA A 415 -24.29 30.43 -17.76
CA ALA A 415 -24.52 31.50 -18.71
C ALA A 415 -24.40 32.88 -18.04
N GLN A 416 -24.98 33.06 -16.85
CA GLN A 416 -24.97 34.31 -16.11
C GLN A 416 -23.56 34.67 -15.59
N LYS A 417 -22.85 33.71 -15.03
CA LYS A 417 -21.57 33.97 -14.34
C LYS A 417 -20.35 33.94 -15.26
N TYR A 418 -20.36 33.03 -16.23
CA TYR A 418 -19.19 32.79 -17.08
C TYR A 418 -19.42 33.03 -18.56
N GLY A 419 -20.70 33.06 -19.01
CA GLY A 419 -21.02 33.15 -20.43
C GLY A 419 -20.33 32.04 -21.24
N ASN A 420 -19.70 32.42 -22.35
CA ASN A 420 -18.95 31.48 -23.19
C ASN A 420 -17.55 31.11 -22.64
N ASN A 421 -17.17 31.68 -21.49
CA ASN A 421 -15.84 31.46 -20.90
C ASN A 421 -15.78 30.28 -19.90
N PHE A 422 -16.92 29.63 -19.61
CA PHE A 422 -16.93 28.45 -18.76
C PHE A 422 -16.24 27.27 -19.47
N SER A 423 -15.24 26.74 -18.83
CA SER A 423 -14.56 25.53 -19.30
C SER A 423 -14.12 24.72 -18.10
N VAL A 424 -14.56 23.49 -18.00
CA VAL A 424 -14.02 22.56 -17.02
C VAL A 424 -12.57 22.29 -17.35
N LYS A 425 -11.67 22.80 -16.50
CA LYS A 425 -10.23 22.63 -16.70
C LYS A 425 -9.78 21.23 -16.28
N GLY A 426 -8.88 20.67 -17.06
CA GLY A 426 -8.27 19.34 -16.84
C GLY A 426 -8.67 18.35 -17.92
N ASP A 427 -7.68 17.57 -18.37
CA ASP A 427 -7.88 16.60 -19.45
C ASP A 427 -8.42 15.26 -18.96
N ASN A 428 -8.23 14.97 -17.65
CA ASN A 428 -8.56 13.70 -17.01
C ASN A 428 -9.46 13.92 -15.79
N ILE A 429 -10.77 13.96 -16.00
CA ILE A 429 -11.77 14.17 -14.94
C ILE A 429 -12.45 12.84 -14.62
N PHE A 430 -12.41 12.47 -13.33
CA PHE A 430 -13.03 11.27 -12.79
C PHE A 430 -14.07 11.65 -11.75
N VAL A 431 -15.27 11.08 -11.86
CA VAL A 431 -16.36 11.35 -10.93
C VAL A 431 -16.67 10.09 -10.15
N PHE A 432 -16.61 10.19 -8.83
CA PHE A 432 -17.05 9.16 -7.90
C PHE A 432 -18.40 9.57 -7.32
N VAL A 433 -19.39 8.70 -7.45
CA VAL A 433 -20.71 8.89 -6.84
C VAL A 433 -20.87 7.84 -5.75
N ASP A 434 -21.03 8.31 -4.50
CA ASP A 434 -21.33 7.44 -3.34
C ASP A 434 -22.79 7.62 -2.98
N GLU A 435 -23.52 6.52 -2.90
CA GLU A 435 -24.98 6.31 -2.72
C GLU A 435 -25.84 7.53 -2.42
#